data_7dd72f4878a0c498913bd8d4159f659c
#
_entry.id   7dd72f4878a0c498913bd8d4159f659c
#
_cell.length_a   1.000
_cell.length_b   1.000
_cell.length_c   1.000
_cell.angle_alpha   90.00
_cell.angle_beta   90.00
_cell.angle_gamma   90.00
#
_symmetry.space_group_name_H-M   'P 1'
#
loop_
_entity.id
_entity.type
_entity.pdbx_description
1 polymer ?
#
loop_
_entity_poly.entity_id
_entity_poly.type
_entity_poly.pdbx_seq_one_letter_code
_entity_poly.pdbx_strand_id
1 'polypeptide(L)'
;ACKGQGLEPSTLAALFLHTAQTVTPDRQALEESLNLLYSLPFPRAEVDRVLEDYRKAGMPAVHHSDRYRRVYSPAYRVVDQDLARLLPLLSAIDRHRRTHSQTLVALDGPCATGKTTLGGFLSRLYCCPLFHMDDFYLPPERKTAQRLAEPGGNVDAERFFTDVLSPLSRGETVHYRPYHCHSNALGEEIAVPSAPLAV
;
A
#
# COMPACT_ATOMS: atom_id res chain seq x y z
N ALA A 1 -3.48 -0.81 21.07
CA ALA A 1 -3.29 -2.02 20.24
C ALA A 1 -2.07 -1.88 19.30
N CYS A 2 -1.85 -0.73 18.65
CA CYS A 2 -0.78 -0.58 17.65
C CYS A 2 0.65 -0.58 18.24
N LYS A 3 0.83 -0.14 19.48
CA LYS A 3 2.16 -0.11 20.15
C LYS A 3 2.82 -1.50 20.29
N GLY A 4 2.03 -2.58 20.28
CA GLY A 4 2.56 -3.95 20.36
C GLY A 4 2.86 -4.62 19.02
N GLN A 5 2.37 -4.07 17.90
CA GLN A 5 2.48 -4.69 16.56
C GLN A 5 3.53 -4.06 15.65
N GLY A 6 4.19 -2.99 16.09
CA GLY A 6 5.29 -2.40 15.33
C GLY A 6 4.91 -1.40 14.23
N LEU A 7 3.63 -1.09 14.04
CA LEU A 7 3.18 -0.06 13.09
C LEU A 7 3.44 1.35 13.65
N GLU A 8 3.91 2.24 12.77
CA GLU A 8 4.01 3.66 13.07
C GLU A 8 2.62 4.32 13.03
N PRO A 9 2.35 5.32 13.90
CA PRO A 9 1.10 6.06 13.87
C PRO A 9 0.82 6.74 12.53
N SER A 10 1.86 7.23 11.86
CA SER A 10 1.78 7.84 10.52
C SER A 10 1.33 6.84 9.45
N THR A 11 1.89 5.62 9.46
CA THR A 11 1.49 4.54 8.55
C THR A 11 0.01 4.18 8.75
N LEU A 12 -0.41 4.05 10.01
CA LEU A 12 -1.80 3.76 10.32
C LEU A 12 -2.75 4.89 9.89
N ALA A 13 -2.37 6.15 10.13
CA ALA A 13 -3.15 7.30 9.68
C ALA A 13 -3.28 7.35 8.16
N ALA A 14 -2.21 7.04 7.42
CA ALA A 14 -2.22 6.98 5.97
C ALA A 14 -3.12 5.85 5.44
N LEU A 15 -3.19 4.69 6.10
CA LEU A 15 -4.13 3.61 5.76
C LEU A 15 -5.59 4.05 5.95
N PHE A 16 -5.90 4.78 7.02
CA PHE A 16 -7.25 5.31 7.25
C PHE A 16 -7.62 6.33 6.18
N LEU A 17 -6.71 7.24 5.86
CA LEU A 17 -6.94 8.25 4.84
C LEU A 17 -7.16 7.60 3.47
N HIS A 18 -6.32 6.63 3.10
CA HIS A 18 -6.47 5.89 1.85
C HIS A 18 -7.83 5.17 1.80
N THR A 19 -8.21 4.45 2.86
CA THR A 19 -9.52 3.80 2.95
C THR A 19 -10.65 4.81 2.75
N ALA A 20 -10.59 5.95 3.44
CA ALA A 20 -11.63 6.98 3.35
C ALA A 20 -11.73 7.62 1.95
N GLN A 21 -10.63 7.66 1.19
CA GLN A 21 -10.58 8.24 -0.15
C GLN A 21 -10.98 7.27 -1.26
N THR A 22 -10.75 5.96 -1.06
CA THR A 22 -10.91 4.95 -2.11
C THR A 22 -12.16 4.09 -1.97
N VAL A 23 -12.66 3.91 -0.74
CA VAL A 23 -13.88 3.14 -0.51
C VAL A 23 -15.09 3.98 -0.87
N THR A 24 -15.80 3.56 -1.89
CA THR A 24 -17.09 4.16 -2.27
C THR A 24 -18.19 3.60 -1.38
N PRO A 25 -19.05 4.46 -0.78
CA PRO A 25 -20.20 3.99 -0.01
C PRO A 25 -21.13 3.12 -0.87
N ASP A 26 -21.42 1.92 -0.41
CA ASP A 26 -22.37 1.00 -1.03
C ASP A 26 -23.65 1.00 -0.22
N ARG A 27 -24.69 1.66 -0.78
CA ARG A 27 -26.00 1.78 -0.13
C ARG A 27 -26.73 0.44 -0.06
N GLN A 28 -26.56 -0.42 -1.07
CA GLN A 28 -27.21 -1.74 -1.08
C GLN A 28 -26.57 -2.63 0.01
N ALA A 29 -25.26 -2.68 0.11
CA ALA A 29 -24.57 -3.43 1.16
C ALA A 29 -24.90 -2.90 2.56
N LEU A 30 -25.12 -1.58 2.71
CA LEU A 30 -25.62 -1.01 3.97
C LEU A 30 -27.02 -1.51 4.30
N GLU A 31 -27.98 -1.47 3.36
CA GLU A 31 -29.34 -1.97 3.56
C GLU A 31 -29.36 -3.47 3.92
N GLU A 32 -28.55 -4.28 3.26
CA GLU A 32 -28.39 -5.69 3.60
C GLU A 32 -27.86 -5.88 5.03
N SER A 33 -26.87 -5.07 5.42
CA SER A 33 -26.29 -5.11 6.76
C SER A 33 -27.29 -4.66 7.85
N LEU A 34 -28.16 -3.70 7.54
CA LEU A 34 -29.22 -3.26 8.47
C LEU A 34 -30.22 -4.38 8.80
N ASN A 35 -30.40 -5.36 7.90
CA ASN A 35 -31.25 -6.52 8.17
C ASN A 35 -30.71 -7.40 9.32
N LEU A 36 -29.42 -7.33 9.63
CA LEU A 36 -28.84 -8.04 10.77
C LEU A 36 -29.41 -7.55 12.11
N LEU A 37 -29.96 -6.34 12.18
CA LEU A 37 -30.60 -5.83 13.39
C LEU A 37 -31.79 -6.69 13.82
N TYR A 38 -32.47 -7.35 12.87
CA TYR A 38 -33.59 -8.26 13.17
C TYR A 38 -33.15 -9.58 13.85
N SER A 39 -31.86 -9.90 13.81
CA SER A 39 -31.30 -11.05 14.54
C SER A 39 -30.91 -10.72 15.98
N LEU A 40 -30.95 -9.46 16.36
CA LEU A 40 -30.64 -9.01 17.72
C LEU A 40 -31.90 -9.10 18.64
N PRO A 41 -31.70 -9.17 19.96
CA PRO A 41 -32.81 -9.34 20.91
C PRO A 41 -33.58 -8.02 21.17
N PHE A 42 -33.97 -7.34 20.10
CA PHE A 42 -34.83 -6.14 20.16
C PHE A 42 -36.24 -6.45 19.65
N PRO A 43 -37.29 -5.79 20.19
CA PRO A 43 -38.63 -5.89 19.64
C PRO A 43 -38.67 -5.49 18.17
N ARG A 44 -39.22 -6.33 17.31
CA ARG A 44 -39.25 -6.09 15.85
C ARG A 44 -39.86 -4.72 15.49
N ALA A 45 -40.94 -4.35 16.14
CA ALA A 45 -41.58 -3.04 15.91
C ALA A 45 -40.66 -1.85 16.24
N GLU A 46 -39.79 -1.99 17.22
CA GLU A 46 -38.79 -0.97 17.54
C GLU A 46 -37.72 -0.87 16.47
N VAL A 47 -37.22 -2.01 15.98
CA VAL A 47 -36.25 -2.08 14.86
C VAL A 47 -36.88 -1.43 13.62
N ASP A 48 -38.11 -1.81 13.26
CA ASP A 48 -38.82 -1.24 12.11
C ASP A 48 -38.91 0.30 12.21
N ARG A 49 -39.35 0.83 13.37
CA ARG A 49 -39.48 2.28 13.59
C ARG A 49 -38.11 2.99 13.45
N VAL A 50 -37.08 2.46 14.09
CA VAL A 50 -35.71 3.07 14.03
C VAL A 50 -35.14 3.05 12.62
N LEU A 51 -35.33 1.95 11.89
CA LEU A 51 -34.86 1.85 10.50
C LEU A 51 -35.65 2.78 9.57
N GLU A 52 -36.95 2.92 9.77
CA GLU A 52 -37.78 3.85 8.99
C GLU A 52 -37.33 5.30 9.21
N ASP A 53 -37.12 5.71 10.47
CA ASP A 53 -36.65 7.03 10.84
C ASP A 53 -35.24 7.30 10.25
N TYR A 54 -34.32 6.31 10.30
CA TYR A 54 -32.98 6.40 9.76
C TYR A 54 -33.00 6.57 8.23
N ARG A 55 -33.88 5.81 7.54
CA ARG A 55 -34.05 5.93 6.08
C ARG A 55 -34.65 7.28 5.68
N LYS A 56 -35.66 7.75 6.42
CA LYS A 56 -36.27 9.09 6.21
C LYS A 56 -35.23 10.21 6.39
N ALA A 57 -34.28 10.04 7.31
CA ALA A 57 -33.21 10.99 7.54
C ALA A 57 -32.09 10.93 6.44
N GLY A 58 -32.22 10.06 5.43
CA GLY A 58 -31.24 9.92 4.35
C GLY A 58 -30.05 9.05 4.69
N MET A 59 -30.16 8.22 5.75
CA MET A 59 -29.09 7.32 6.24
C MET A 59 -27.77 8.07 6.53
N PRO A 60 -27.79 9.06 7.42
CA PRO A 60 -26.59 9.83 7.76
C PRO A 60 -25.53 8.96 8.45
N ALA A 61 -24.30 9.45 8.51
CA ALA A 61 -23.25 8.80 9.27
C ALA A 61 -23.66 8.62 10.75
N VAL A 62 -23.51 7.39 11.26
CA VAL A 62 -23.87 7.05 12.64
C VAL A 62 -22.67 7.27 13.56
N HIS A 63 -22.93 7.92 14.69
CA HIS A 63 -21.93 8.16 15.72
C HIS A 63 -22.32 7.46 17.03
N HIS A 64 -21.29 7.09 17.79
CA HIS A 64 -21.54 6.61 19.15
C HIS A 64 -22.21 7.68 20.00
N SER A 65 -23.20 7.28 20.81
CA SER A 65 -23.80 8.16 21.79
C SER A 65 -22.76 8.68 22.80
N ASP A 66 -23.00 9.84 23.38
CA ASP A 66 -22.12 10.40 24.41
C ASP A 66 -21.99 9.47 25.63
N ARG A 67 -23.08 8.76 25.98
CA ARG A 67 -23.03 7.72 27.03
C ARG A 67 -22.05 6.60 26.66
N TYR A 68 -22.12 6.07 25.44
CA TYR A 68 -21.22 5.02 24.97
C TYR A 68 -19.76 5.50 24.99
N ARG A 69 -19.52 6.72 24.50
CA ARG A 69 -18.16 7.32 24.50
C ARG A 69 -17.59 7.46 25.90
N ARG A 70 -18.40 7.90 26.88
CA ARG A 70 -17.95 8.04 28.28
C ARG A 70 -17.63 6.70 28.94
N VAL A 71 -18.44 5.67 28.67
CA VAL A 71 -18.29 4.35 29.30
C VAL A 71 -17.16 3.53 28.66
N TYR A 72 -17.08 3.51 27.34
CA TYR A 72 -16.21 2.59 26.60
C TYR A 72 -14.99 3.25 25.98
N SER A 73 -14.91 4.58 25.96
CA SER A 73 -13.80 5.33 25.34
C SER A 73 -13.34 4.72 24.01
N PRO A 74 -14.23 4.53 23.03
CA PRO A 74 -13.94 3.80 21.81
C PRO A 74 -12.80 4.47 21.03
N ALA A 75 -11.77 3.70 20.69
CA ALA A 75 -10.58 4.16 19.97
C ALA A 75 -10.24 3.17 18.85
N TYR A 76 -11.12 3.04 17.87
CA TYR A 76 -10.90 2.22 16.69
C TYR A 76 -11.15 3.02 15.41
N ARG A 77 -10.61 2.51 14.32
CA ARG A 77 -10.84 2.99 12.96
C ARG A 77 -11.07 1.79 12.04
N VAL A 78 -11.79 2.03 10.96
CA VAL A 78 -12.03 1.02 9.93
C VAL A 78 -10.96 1.18 8.85
N VAL A 79 -10.36 0.07 8.43
CA VAL A 79 -9.41 -0.02 7.34
C VAL A 79 -9.96 -1.02 6.33
N ASP A 80 -9.78 -0.74 5.05
CA ASP A 80 -10.15 -1.66 3.98
C ASP A 80 -9.55 -3.06 4.20
N GLN A 81 -10.31 -4.11 3.86
CA GLN A 81 -9.91 -5.49 4.14
C GLN A 81 -8.60 -5.88 3.42
N ASP A 82 -8.40 -5.43 2.20
CA ASP A 82 -7.19 -5.75 1.44
C ASP A 82 -5.97 -5.03 2.03
N LEU A 83 -6.16 -3.79 2.51
CA LEU A 83 -5.12 -3.09 3.27
C LEU A 83 -4.82 -3.77 4.61
N ALA A 84 -5.84 -4.32 5.28
CA ALA A 84 -5.65 -5.05 6.52
C ALA A 84 -4.76 -6.30 6.34
N ARG A 85 -4.83 -6.95 5.18
CA ARG A 85 -3.94 -8.07 4.83
C ARG A 85 -2.47 -7.68 4.70
N LEU A 86 -2.18 -6.42 4.41
CA LEU A 86 -0.82 -5.89 4.31
C LEU A 86 -0.20 -5.51 5.66
N LEU A 87 -0.97 -5.50 6.76
CA LEU A 87 -0.46 -5.10 8.09
C LEU A 87 0.82 -5.82 8.54
N PRO A 88 1.01 -7.13 8.32
CA PRO A 88 2.26 -7.80 8.65
C PRO A 88 3.47 -7.23 7.89
N LEU A 89 3.32 -6.98 6.58
CA LEU A 89 4.34 -6.37 5.74
C LEU A 89 4.67 -4.95 6.22
N LEU A 90 3.65 -4.12 6.41
CA LEU A 90 3.82 -2.74 6.87
C LEU A 90 4.48 -2.67 8.26
N SER A 91 4.11 -3.57 9.17
CA SER A 91 4.75 -3.69 10.47
C SER A 91 6.23 -4.09 10.37
N ALA A 92 6.58 -4.94 9.41
CA ALA A 92 7.98 -5.32 9.17
C ALA A 92 8.79 -4.14 8.62
N ILE A 93 8.24 -3.40 7.65
CA ILE A 93 8.86 -2.20 7.09
C ILE A 93 9.06 -1.15 8.19
N ASP A 94 8.03 -0.81 8.95
CA ASP A 94 8.10 0.21 10.01
C ASP A 94 9.10 -0.19 11.10
N ARG A 95 9.18 -1.46 11.45
CA ARG A 95 10.15 -1.98 12.41
C ARG A 95 11.58 -1.83 11.90
N HIS A 96 11.83 -2.18 10.64
CA HIS A 96 13.14 -2.05 10.02
C HIS A 96 13.59 -0.59 9.96
N ARG A 97 12.71 0.32 9.54
CA ARG A 97 12.97 1.77 9.48
C ARG A 97 13.35 2.40 10.82
N ARG A 98 12.88 1.86 11.93
CA ARG A 98 13.25 2.36 13.27
C ARG A 98 14.68 2.04 13.70
N THR A 99 15.25 1.02 13.11
CA THR A 99 16.57 0.48 13.53
C THR A 99 17.65 0.68 12.46
N HIS A 100 17.27 1.08 11.24
CA HIS A 100 18.18 1.26 10.11
C HIS A 100 17.96 2.62 9.46
N SER A 101 19.05 3.25 9.05
CA SER A 101 19.01 4.54 8.33
C SER A 101 18.48 4.41 6.91
N GLN A 102 18.61 3.22 6.32
CA GLN A 102 18.14 2.90 4.97
C GLN A 102 17.32 1.62 4.97
N THR A 103 16.19 1.62 4.28
CA THR A 103 15.32 0.46 4.08
C THR A 103 15.07 0.26 2.59
N LEU A 104 15.36 -0.92 2.07
CA LEU A 104 15.04 -1.31 0.70
C LEU A 104 14.00 -2.44 0.74
N VAL A 105 12.93 -2.27 0.00
CA VAL A 105 11.84 -3.26 -0.10
C VAL A 105 11.83 -3.82 -1.51
N ALA A 106 12.24 -5.07 -1.67
CA ALA A 106 12.16 -5.76 -2.95
C ALA A 106 10.84 -6.53 -3.07
N LEU A 107 10.14 -6.35 -4.19
CA LEU A 107 8.93 -7.08 -4.54
C LEU A 107 9.23 -8.03 -5.69
N ASP A 108 9.24 -9.34 -5.41
CA ASP A 108 9.46 -10.37 -6.40
C ASP A 108 8.24 -11.29 -6.55
N GLY A 109 8.14 -11.97 -7.67
CA GLY A 109 7.07 -12.92 -7.99
C GLY A 109 6.73 -12.99 -9.48
N PRO A 110 5.88 -13.92 -9.90
CA PRO A 110 5.46 -14.11 -11.30
C PRO A 110 4.80 -12.87 -11.91
N CYS A 111 4.70 -12.84 -13.23
CA CYS A 111 3.95 -11.79 -13.92
C CYS A 111 2.47 -11.75 -13.46
N ALA A 112 1.85 -10.56 -13.54
CA ALA A 112 0.45 -10.31 -13.19
C ALA A 112 0.06 -10.62 -11.72
N THR A 113 1.01 -10.76 -10.79
CA THR A 113 0.72 -10.97 -9.35
C THR A 113 0.48 -9.69 -8.55
N GLY A 114 0.43 -8.54 -9.21
CA GLY A 114 0.13 -7.25 -8.55
C GLY A 114 1.35 -6.53 -7.97
N LYS A 115 2.60 -6.93 -8.29
CA LYS A 115 3.82 -6.27 -7.80
C LYS A 115 3.81 -4.75 -8.06
N THR A 116 3.50 -4.35 -9.28
CA THR A 116 3.45 -2.93 -9.67
C THR A 116 2.40 -2.16 -8.87
N THR A 117 1.23 -2.76 -8.65
CA THR A 117 0.15 -2.17 -7.83
C THR A 117 0.60 -2.01 -6.38
N LEU A 118 1.20 -3.06 -5.79
CA LEU A 118 1.71 -3.02 -4.43
C LEU A 118 2.88 -2.04 -4.29
N GLY A 119 3.82 -2.02 -5.23
CA GLY A 119 4.94 -1.07 -5.26
C GLY A 119 4.44 0.37 -5.30
N GLY A 120 3.50 0.68 -6.20
CA GLY A 120 2.88 2.00 -6.28
C GLY A 120 2.09 2.39 -5.02
N PHE A 121 1.44 1.43 -4.37
CA PHE A 121 0.79 1.65 -3.08
C PHE A 121 1.82 1.99 -1.99
N LEU A 122 2.89 1.21 -1.84
CA LEU A 122 3.94 1.44 -0.85
C LEU A 122 4.66 2.78 -1.08
N SER A 123 4.97 3.09 -2.34
CA SER A 123 5.59 4.37 -2.72
C SER A 123 4.74 5.57 -2.28
N ARG A 124 3.44 5.53 -2.52
CA ARG A 124 2.51 6.58 -2.06
C ARG A 124 2.37 6.61 -0.54
N LEU A 125 2.22 5.43 0.10
CA LEU A 125 2.03 5.33 1.55
C LEU A 125 3.21 5.90 2.34
N TYR A 126 4.43 5.63 1.87
CA TYR A 126 5.67 6.04 2.53
C TYR A 126 6.32 7.28 1.92
N CYS A 127 5.74 7.85 0.87
CA CYS A 127 6.31 8.96 0.09
C CYS A 127 7.76 8.68 -0.31
N CYS A 128 8.02 7.49 -0.89
CA CYS A 128 9.35 7.02 -1.22
C CYS A 128 9.50 6.66 -2.70
N PRO A 129 10.73 6.67 -3.26
CA PRO A 129 10.97 6.28 -4.63
C PRO A 129 10.61 4.81 -4.89
N LEU A 130 10.16 4.56 -6.12
CA LEU A 130 9.88 3.23 -6.66
C LEU A 130 10.71 3.04 -7.93
N PHE A 131 11.45 1.93 -8.00
CA PHE A 131 12.26 1.55 -9.15
C PHE A 131 11.68 0.27 -9.76
N HIS A 132 11.56 0.25 -11.09
CA HIS A 132 11.10 -0.92 -11.82
C HIS A 132 12.27 -1.66 -12.43
N MET A 133 12.41 -2.95 -12.15
CA MET A 133 13.48 -3.76 -12.76
C MET A 133 13.37 -3.84 -14.29
N ASP A 134 12.19 -3.60 -14.85
CA ASP A 134 11.96 -3.52 -16.29
C ASP A 134 12.70 -2.33 -16.94
N ASP A 135 13.02 -1.27 -16.20
CA ASP A 135 13.85 -0.15 -16.65
C ASP A 135 15.34 -0.55 -16.84
N PHE A 136 15.70 -1.73 -16.40
CA PHE A 136 17.08 -2.23 -16.38
C PHE A 136 17.26 -3.49 -17.23
N TYR A 137 16.48 -3.68 -18.29
CA TYR A 137 16.74 -4.77 -19.22
C TYR A 137 18.06 -4.57 -19.98
N LEU A 138 18.69 -5.70 -20.29
CA LEU A 138 19.90 -5.72 -21.12
C LEU A 138 19.59 -5.23 -22.54
N PRO A 139 20.45 -4.42 -23.14
CA PRO A 139 20.36 -4.10 -24.55
C PRO A 139 20.66 -5.35 -25.41
N PRO A 140 20.17 -5.41 -26.66
CA PRO A 140 20.25 -6.61 -27.51
C PRO A 140 21.64 -7.20 -27.65
N GLU A 141 22.67 -6.36 -27.76
CA GLU A 141 24.06 -6.74 -27.92
C GLU A 141 24.67 -7.44 -26.69
N ARG A 142 24.05 -7.27 -25.50
CA ARG A 142 24.47 -7.93 -24.25
C ARG A 142 23.63 -9.17 -23.92
N LYS A 143 22.60 -9.48 -24.70
CA LYS A 143 21.73 -10.66 -24.55
C LYS A 143 22.35 -11.92 -25.16
N THR A 144 23.44 -12.40 -24.58
CA THR A 144 24.02 -13.67 -25.01
C THR A 144 23.17 -14.86 -24.53
N ALA A 145 23.27 -16.00 -25.25
CA ALA A 145 22.56 -17.21 -24.83
C ALA A 145 22.96 -17.66 -23.41
N GLN A 146 24.24 -17.50 -23.08
CA GLN A 146 24.77 -17.82 -21.75
C GLN A 146 24.11 -16.91 -20.69
N ARG A 147 24.09 -15.59 -20.91
CA ARG A 147 23.50 -14.64 -19.97
C ARG A 147 22.00 -14.89 -19.77
N LEU A 148 21.26 -15.16 -20.85
CA LEU A 148 19.83 -15.44 -20.79
C LEU A 148 19.47 -16.77 -20.11
N ALA A 149 20.41 -17.70 -20.00
CA ALA A 149 20.24 -18.95 -19.26
C ALA A 149 20.38 -18.79 -17.74
N GLU A 150 20.93 -17.65 -17.28
CA GLU A 150 21.06 -17.35 -15.86
C GLU A 150 19.71 -16.88 -15.27
N PRO A 151 19.41 -17.16 -13.99
CA PRO A 151 18.25 -16.58 -13.32
C PRO A 151 18.31 -15.04 -13.36
N GLY A 152 17.24 -14.41 -13.88
CA GLY A 152 17.22 -12.95 -14.05
C GLY A 152 18.16 -12.41 -15.14
N GLY A 153 18.71 -13.27 -15.99
CA GLY A 153 19.72 -12.94 -16.99
C GLY A 153 19.33 -11.92 -18.06
N ASN A 154 18.05 -11.57 -18.17
CA ASN A 154 17.55 -10.47 -19.01
C ASN A 154 17.73 -9.08 -18.37
N VAL A 155 18.05 -9.01 -17.08
CA VAL A 155 18.21 -7.78 -16.32
C VAL A 155 19.69 -7.39 -16.24
N ASP A 156 20.00 -6.12 -16.42
CA ASP A 156 21.30 -5.51 -16.21
C ASP A 156 21.49 -5.20 -14.72
N ALA A 157 21.74 -6.25 -13.93
CA ALA A 157 21.92 -6.13 -12.49
C ALA A 157 23.11 -5.24 -12.12
N GLU A 158 24.15 -5.26 -12.95
CA GLU A 158 25.37 -4.44 -12.78
C GLU A 158 25.04 -2.95 -12.90
N ARG A 159 24.22 -2.59 -13.89
CA ARG A 159 23.72 -1.22 -14.08
C ARG A 159 22.79 -0.81 -12.93
N PHE A 160 21.86 -1.67 -12.53
CA PHE A 160 20.97 -1.41 -11.39
C PHE A 160 21.77 -1.17 -10.10
N PHE A 161 22.79 -1.98 -9.85
CA PHE A 161 23.66 -1.80 -8.69
C PHE A 161 24.39 -0.45 -8.73
N THR A 162 24.97 -0.10 -9.88
CA THR A 162 25.79 1.11 -10.04
C THR A 162 24.94 2.37 -10.01
N ASP A 163 23.82 2.37 -10.76
CA ASP A 163 23.01 3.56 -10.98
C ASP A 163 22.00 3.80 -9.85
N VAL A 164 21.53 2.74 -9.15
CA VAL A 164 20.49 2.84 -8.14
C VAL A 164 20.98 2.47 -6.74
N LEU A 165 21.41 1.22 -6.53
CA LEU A 165 21.68 0.74 -5.17
C LEU A 165 22.87 1.45 -4.52
N SER A 166 23.93 1.70 -5.28
CA SER A 166 25.14 2.36 -4.79
C SER A 166 24.88 3.82 -4.37
N PRO A 167 24.24 4.68 -5.20
CA PRO A 167 23.86 6.03 -4.78
C PRO A 167 22.88 6.03 -3.60
N LEU A 168 21.84 5.17 -3.61
CA LEU A 168 20.90 5.06 -2.49
C LEU A 168 21.62 4.76 -1.17
N SER A 169 22.57 3.84 -1.17
CA SER A 169 23.32 3.46 0.04
C SER A 169 24.14 4.60 0.63
N ARG A 170 24.50 5.60 -0.19
CA ARG A 170 25.19 6.82 0.22
C ARG A 170 24.26 8.00 0.49
N GLY A 171 22.95 7.82 0.32
CA GLY A 171 21.97 8.90 0.47
C GLY A 171 22.00 9.94 -0.65
N GLU A 172 22.58 9.59 -1.81
CA GLU A 172 22.73 10.46 -2.98
C GLU A 172 21.50 10.37 -3.89
N THR A 173 21.28 11.41 -4.71
CA THR A 173 20.29 11.35 -5.79
C THR A 173 20.68 10.28 -6.79
N VAL A 174 19.72 9.44 -7.14
CA VAL A 174 19.86 8.38 -8.15
C VAL A 174 19.67 9.00 -9.53
N HIS A 175 20.60 8.74 -10.43
CA HIS A 175 20.53 9.13 -11.84
C HIS A 175 20.58 7.87 -12.70
N TYR A 176 19.53 7.62 -13.49
CA TYR A 176 19.52 6.46 -14.37
C TYR A 176 18.70 6.73 -15.63
N ARG A 177 18.92 5.91 -16.66
CA ARG A 177 18.19 5.95 -17.91
C ARG A 177 17.35 4.68 -18.07
N PRO A 178 16.01 4.78 -18.09
CA PRO A 178 15.15 3.59 -18.26
C PRO A 178 15.36 2.97 -19.64
N TYR A 179 15.30 1.65 -19.70
CA TYR A 179 15.34 0.92 -20.96
C TYR A 179 13.95 0.81 -21.58
N HIS A 180 13.79 1.24 -22.81
CA HIS A 180 12.54 1.17 -23.55
C HIS A 180 12.54 -0.04 -24.51
N CYS A 181 11.76 -1.07 -24.18
CA CYS A 181 11.67 -2.30 -24.97
C CYS A 181 11.19 -2.08 -26.42
N HIS A 182 10.34 -1.08 -26.65
CA HIS A 182 9.80 -0.80 -27.99
C HIS A 182 10.84 -0.20 -28.94
N SER A 183 11.77 0.59 -28.43
CA SER A 183 12.89 1.18 -29.21
C SER A 183 14.20 0.44 -29.06
N ASN A 184 14.28 -0.55 -28.16
CA ASN A 184 15.50 -1.24 -27.75
C ASN A 184 16.66 -0.28 -27.38
N ALA A 185 16.33 0.83 -26.70
CA ALA A 185 17.29 1.88 -26.37
C ALA A 185 17.06 2.42 -24.96
N LEU A 186 18.10 3.04 -24.40
CA LEU A 186 17.98 3.80 -23.16
C LEU A 186 17.24 5.12 -23.43
N GLY A 187 16.29 5.44 -22.57
CA GLY A 187 15.55 6.70 -22.57
C GLY A 187 16.40 7.89 -22.08
N GLU A 188 15.73 8.99 -21.78
CA GLU A 188 16.36 10.15 -21.16
C GLU A 188 16.74 9.84 -19.71
N GLU A 189 17.73 10.58 -19.17
CA GLU A 189 18.14 10.43 -17.78
C GLU A 189 17.04 10.93 -16.84
N ILE A 190 16.76 10.14 -15.80
CA ILE A 190 15.85 10.47 -14.72
C ILE A 190 16.65 10.68 -13.43
N ALA A 191 16.39 11.79 -12.74
CA ALA A 191 16.94 12.07 -11.41
C ALA A 191 15.89 11.79 -10.33
N VAL A 192 16.19 10.87 -9.41
CA VAL A 192 15.31 10.47 -8.31
C VAL A 192 15.98 10.79 -6.99
N PRO A 193 15.43 11.72 -6.18
CA PRO A 193 15.98 12.05 -4.87
C PRO A 193 16.02 10.80 -3.96
N SER A 194 17.11 10.66 -3.22
CA SER A 194 17.22 9.60 -2.20
C SER A 194 16.22 9.82 -1.07
N ALA A 195 15.76 8.71 -0.50
CA ALA A 195 14.91 8.70 0.68
C ALA A 195 15.32 7.54 1.62
N PRO A 196 14.99 7.62 2.93
CA PRO A 196 15.32 6.55 3.88
C PRO A 196 14.64 5.22 3.59
N LEU A 197 13.66 5.20 2.69
CA LEU A 197 13.01 3.99 2.18
C LEU A 197 12.90 4.08 0.66
N ALA A 198 13.13 2.96 -0.03
CA ALA A 198 12.87 2.78 -1.45
C ALA A 198 12.24 1.40 -1.72
N VAL A 199 11.42 1.31 -2.77
CA VAL A 199 10.76 0.08 -3.23
C VAL A 199 11.26 -0.29 -4.61
#